data_5621899503f22ad12d33f37f66be3e55
#
_entry.id   5621899503f22ad12d33f37f66be3e55
#
_cell.length_a   1.000
_cell.length_b   1.000
_cell.length_c   1.000
_cell.angle_alpha   90.00
_cell.angle_beta   90.00
_cell.angle_gamma   90.00
#
_symmetry.space_group_name_H-M   'P 1'
#
loop_
_entity.id
_entity.type
_entity.pdbx_description
1 polymer ?
#
loop_
_entity_poly.entity_id
_entity_poly.type
_entity_poly.pdbx_seq_one_letter_code
_entity_poly.pdbx_strand_id
1 'polypeptide(L)'
;SKDDLLAHETQSLEDIVKDVAALDPEIPVFAAGSVFDAEDIRQMTAAGAEGVQIATRFIATEECDASPEFKKVILNAQEKDLRIIQSPVGLPGRAVDSPLLQRVDREGRIAPKRCRNCIQSCDPSSTKYCISQALIQAFHGNWEEGLFFSGANVGRINEMTTVKELMDELKQGFRPE
;
A
#
# COMPACT_ATOMS: atom_id res chain seq x y z
N SER A 1 10.25 6.87 17.21
CA SER A 1 11.19 7.61 16.32
C SER A 1 11.20 6.97 14.94
N LYS A 2 11.84 7.61 13.95
CA LYS A 2 12.07 7.00 12.62
C LYS A 2 12.84 5.67 12.74
N ASP A 3 13.69 5.58 13.71
CA ASP A 3 14.54 4.42 13.95
C ASP A 3 13.77 3.26 14.60
N ASP A 4 12.71 3.54 15.36
CA ASP A 4 11.85 2.51 15.93
C ASP A 4 10.98 1.81 14.89
N LEU A 5 10.54 2.53 13.84
CA LEU A 5 9.76 1.93 12.73
C LEU A 5 10.63 1.02 11.85
N LEU A 6 11.92 1.33 11.71
CA LEU A 6 12.90 0.49 11.00
C LEU A 6 13.39 -0.68 11.83
N ALA A 7 13.38 -0.56 13.16
CA ALA A 7 13.78 -1.62 14.08
C ALA A 7 12.74 -2.76 14.19
N HIS A 8 11.50 -2.54 13.77
CA HIS A 8 10.43 -3.56 13.78
C HIS A 8 10.36 -4.43 12.52
N GLU A 9 11.24 -4.24 11.52
CA GLU A 9 11.37 -5.15 10.37
C GLU A 9 12.04 -6.50 10.69
N THR A 10 12.21 -6.85 11.96
CA THR A 10 12.88 -8.10 12.36
C THR A 10 11.95 -9.32 12.37
N GLN A 11 10.63 -9.12 12.35
CA GLN A 11 9.65 -10.21 12.38
C GLN A 11 8.93 -10.33 11.03
N SER A 12 8.88 -11.54 10.48
CA SER A 12 8.16 -11.80 9.24
C SER A 12 6.64 -11.68 9.45
N LEU A 13 5.89 -11.40 8.37
CA LEU A 13 4.42 -11.40 8.44
C LEU A 13 3.88 -12.76 8.91
N GLU A 14 4.52 -13.85 8.50
CA GLU A 14 4.18 -15.21 8.92
C GLU A 14 4.30 -15.39 10.44
N ASP A 15 5.41 -14.93 11.03
CA ASP A 15 5.62 -15.00 12.48
C ASP A 15 4.60 -14.15 13.24
N ILE A 16 4.30 -12.95 12.74
CA ILE A 16 3.28 -12.08 13.33
C ILE A 16 1.91 -12.78 13.30
N VAL A 17 1.54 -13.39 12.17
CA VAL A 17 0.27 -14.12 12.03
C VAL A 17 0.20 -15.29 13.01
N LYS A 18 1.27 -16.08 13.14
CA LYS A 18 1.37 -17.19 14.11
C LYS A 18 1.17 -16.70 15.56
N ASP A 19 1.89 -15.65 15.93
CA ASP A 19 1.83 -15.09 17.27
C ASP A 19 0.43 -14.56 17.60
N VAL A 20 -0.19 -13.83 16.66
CA VAL A 20 -1.54 -13.27 16.87
C VAL A 20 -2.60 -14.35 16.90
N ALA A 21 -2.56 -15.34 15.98
CA ALA A 21 -3.50 -16.46 15.96
C ALA A 21 -3.43 -17.34 17.22
N ALA A 22 -2.25 -17.41 17.86
CA ALA A 22 -2.05 -18.14 19.10
C ALA A 22 -2.64 -17.44 20.34
N LEU A 23 -2.92 -16.12 20.27
CA LEU A 23 -3.47 -15.37 21.41
C LEU A 23 -4.91 -15.78 21.73
N ASP A 24 -5.74 -15.96 20.72
CA ASP A 24 -7.13 -16.39 20.87
C ASP A 24 -7.59 -17.09 19.58
N PRO A 25 -7.73 -18.43 19.60
CA PRO A 25 -8.10 -19.20 18.43
C PRO A 25 -9.56 -19.01 17.97
N GLU A 26 -10.39 -18.33 18.76
CA GLU A 26 -11.77 -18.01 18.36
C GLU A 26 -11.88 -16.71 17.56
N ILE A 27 -10.80 -15.91 17.52
CA ILE A 27 -10.79 -14.63 16.78
C ILE A 27 -10.13 -14.86 15.41
N PRO A 28 -10.88 -14.62 14.29
CA PRO A 28 -10.33 -14.81 12.96
C PRO A 28 -9.21 -13.78 12.68
N VAL A 29 -8.07 -14.25 12.16
CA VAL A 29 -6.91 -13.42 11.79
C VAL A 29 -6.84 -13.25 10.28
N PHE A 30 -6.72 -12.00 9.82
CA PHE A 30 -6.54 -11.67 8.41
C PHE A 30 -5.14 -11.09 8.19
N ALA A 31 -4.35 -11.73 7.34
CA ALA A 31 -3.02 -11.25 7.00
C ALA A 31 -3.08 -10.11 5.95
N ALA A 32 -2.42 -9.00 6.24
CA ALA A 32 -2.37 -7.83 5.36
C ALA A 32 -0.93 -7.35 5.17
N GLY A 33 -0.58 -7.01 3.92
CA GLY A 33 0.75 -6.59 3.53
C GLY A 33 1.62 -7.76 3.07
N SER A 34 2.44 -7.52 2.06
CA SER A 34 3.38 -8.49 1.47
C SER A 34 2.78 -9.81 0.93
N VAL A 35 1.48 -10.00 0.96
CA VAL A 35 0.80 -11.12 0.31
C VAL A 35 0.57 -10.76 -1.15
N PHE A 36 1.03 -11.61 -2.07
CA PHE A 36 1.02 -11.32 -3.50
C PHE A 36 0.27 -12.37 -4.32
N ASP A 37 0.58 -13.65 -4.17
CA ASP A 37 0.05 -14.75 -4.98
C ASP A 37 -0.54 -15.88 -4.14
N ALA A 38 -0.92 -16.97 -4.81
CA ALA A 38 -1.52 -18.14 -4.17
C ALA A 38 -0.54 -18.84 -3.20
N GLU A 39 0.76 -18.78 -3.45
CA GLU A 39 1.77 -19.36 -2.54
C GLU A 39 1.86 -18.56 -1.25
N ASP A 40 1.92 -17.23 -1.35
CA ASP A 40 1.90 -16.36 -0.17
C ASP A 40 0.62 -16.60 0.67
N ILE A 41 -0.54 -16.84 0.00
CA ILE A 41 -1.80 -17.15 0.69
C ILE A 41 -1.68 -18.49 1.44
N ARG A 42 -1.13 -19.54 0.82
CA ARG A 42 -0.92 -20.84 1.48
C ARG A 42 -0.05 -20.70 2.73
N GLN A 43 1.04 -19.92 2.63
CA GLN A 43 1.93 -19.67 3.78
C GLN A 43 1.19 -18.95 4.91
N MET A 44 0.40 -17.93 4.61
CA MET A 44 -0.37 -17.21 5.64
C MET A 44 -1.46 -18.10 6.26
N THR A 45 -2.13 -18.91 5.45
CA THR A 45 -3.14 -19.87 5.94
C THR A 45 -2.49 -20.93 6.83
N ALA A 46 -1.34 -21.47 6.45
CA ALA A 46 -0.57 -22.41 7.27
C ALA A 46 -0.08 -21.79 8.58
N ALA A 47 0.15 -20.48 8.59
CA ALA A 47 0.51 -19.72 9.80
C ALA A 47 -0.69 -19.44 10.72
N GLY A 48 -1.93 -19.71 10.29
CA GLY A 48 -3.15 -19.52 11.08
C GLY A 48 -4.03 -18.36 10.62
N ALA A 49 -3.75 -17.74 9.47
CA ALA A 49 -4.65 -16.73 8.92
C ALA A 49 -5.89 -17.39 8.30
N GLU A 50 -7.09 -16.88 8.58
CA GLU A 50 -8.34 -17.29 7.95
C GLU A 50 -8.61 -16.54 6.62
N GLY A 51 -7.87 -15.48 6.37
CA GLY A 51 -7.97 -14.73 5.12
C GLY A 51 -6.82 -13.77 4.92
N VAL A 52 -6.81 -13.12 3.76
CA VAL A 52 -5.79 -12.16 3.37
C VAL A 52 -6.40 -10.88 2.81
N GLN A 53 -5.67 -9.76 2.93
CA GLN A 53 -6.02 -8.50 2.28
C GLN A 53 -4.94 -8.15 1.25
N ILE A 54 -5.35 -8.02 -0.01
CA ILE A 54 -4.49 -7.65 -1.14
C ILE A 54 -5.08 -6.41 -1.80
N ALA A 55 -4.26 -5.40 -2.09
CA ALA A 55 -4.72 -4.16 -2.73
C ALA A 55 -3.93 -3.81 -4.00
N THR A 56 -2.60 -3.77 -3.93
CA THR A 56 -1.76 -3.20 -5.01
C THR A 56 -1.93 -3.93 -6.34
N ARG A 57 -2.08 -5.25 -6.36
CA ARG A 57 -2.34 -6.02 -7.58
C ARG A 57 -3.63 -5.62 -8.28
N PHE A 58 -4.68 -5.27 -7.51
CA PHE A 58 -5.96 -4.84 -8.07
C PHE A 58 -5.89 -3.46 -8.73
N ILE A 59 -4.87 -2.64 -8.44
CA ILE A 59 -4.64 -1.38 -9.18
C ILE A 59 -4.24 -1.69 -10.63
N ALA A 60 -3.48 -2.76 -10.87
CA ALA A 60 -3.05 -3.20 -12.19
C ALA A 60 -4.09 -4.12 -12.87
N THR A 61 -5.37 -3.86 -12.68
CA THR A 61 -6.45 -4.56 -13.38
C THR A 61 -7.17 -3.64 -14.36
N GLU A 62 -7.79 -4.24 -15.37
CA GLU A 62 -8.57 -3.50 -16.36
C GLU A 62 -9.74 -2.74 -15.71
N GLU A 63 -10.39 -3.36 -14.71
CA GLU A 63 -11.58 -2.85 -14.03
C GLU A 63 -11.28 -1.74 -13.01
N CYS A 64 -10.02 -1.54 -12.63
CA CYS A 64 -9.65 -0.44 -11.73
C CYS A 64 -9.90 0.92 -12.39
N ASP A 65 -10.63 1.80 -11.71
CA ASP A 65 -10.99 3.15 -12.21
C ASP A 65 -9.83 4.16 -12.19
N ALA A 66 -8.66 3.80 -11.65
CA ALA A 66 -7.49 4.67 -11.69
C ALA A 66 -7.06 4.92 -13.14
N SER A 67 -6.53 6.11 -13.40
CA SER A 67 -6.07 6.48 -14.74
C SER A 67 -5.02 5.50 -15.29
N PRO A 68 -4.90 5.38 -16.62
CA PRO A 68 -3.84 4.58 -17.24
C PRO A 68 -2.44 4.98 -16.75
N GLU A 69 -2.22 6.25 -16.48
CA GLU A 69 -0.96 6.79 -15.98
C GLU A 69 -0.66 6.29 -14.57
N PHE A 70 -1.67 6.22 -13.68
CA PHE A 70 -1.52 5.62 -12.35
C PHE A 70 -1.09 4.15 -12.47
N LYS A 71 -1.80 3.38 -13.31
CA LYS A 71 -1.49 1.97 -13.56
C LYS A 71 -0.07 1.80 -14.08
N LYS A 72 0.41 2.68 -14.99
CA LYS A 72 1.80 2.68 -15.46
C LYS A 72 2.81 2.94 -14.34
N VAL A 73 2.51 3.82 -13.39
CA VAL A 73 3.38 4.03 -12.22
C VAL A 73 3.55 2.73 -11.45
N ILE A 74 2.45 2.00 -11.19
CA ILE A 74 2.50 0.72 -10.46
C ILE A 74 3.25 -0.36 -11.25
N LEU A 75 3.00 -0.48 -12.57
CA LEU A 75 3.66 -1.47 -13.42
C LEU A 75 5.19 -1.24 -13.58
N ASN A 76 5.62 0.01 -13.52
CA ASN A 76 7.04 0.37 -13.68
C ASN A 76 7.80 0.43 -12.35
N ALA A 77 7.09 0.52 -11.22
CA ALA A 77 7.72 0.65 -9.91
C ALA A 77 8.45 -0.63 -9.50
N GLN A 78 9.63 -0.45 -8.92
CA GLN A 78 10.42 -1.52 -8.32
C GLN A 78 10.52 -1.28 -6.80
N GLU A 79 10.96 -2.27 -6.04
CA GLU A 79 11.14 -2.13 -4.58
C GLU A 79 12.04 -0.94 -4.21
N LYS A 80 13.10 -0.70 -4.97
CA LYS A 80 14.03 0.42 -4.78
C LYS A 80 13.40 1.80 -4.96
N ASP A 81 12.27 1.86 -5.67
CA ASP A 81 11.52 3.10 -5.94
C ASP A 81 10.50 3.40 -4.83
N LEU A 82 10.40 2.52 -3.84
CA LEU A 82 9.49 2.68 -2.71
C LEU A 82 10.19 3.33 -1.52
N ARG A 83 9.42 4.11 -0.77
CA ARG A 83 9.85 4.68 0.51
C ARG A 83 8.73 4.68 1.54
N ILE A 84 9.11 4.61 2.81
CA ILE A 84 8.19 4.86 3.92
C ILE A 84 8.09 6.36 4.14
N ILE A 85 6.89 6.87 4.15
CA ILE A 85 6.58 8.27 4.39
C ILE A 85 5.83 8.46 5.70
N GLN A 86 6.06 9.58 6.36
CA GLN A 86 5.19 10.05 7.43
C GLN A 86 3.99 10.74 6.77
N SER A 87 2.85 10.06 6.73
CA SER A 87 1.63 10.63 6.18
C SER A 87 1.18 11.87 6.98
N PRO A 88 0.60 12.88 6.32
CA PRO A 88 0.01 14.03 7.00
C PRO A 88 -1.10 13.68 8.00
N VAL A 89 -1.66 12.48 7.93
CA VAL A 89 -2.67 11.98 8.87
C VAL A 89 -2.08 11.17 10.03
N GLY A 90 -0.75 11.16 10.18
CA GLY A 90 -0.05 10.62 11.36
C GLY A 90 0.38 9.15 11.26
N LEU A 91 -0.11 8.38 10.30
CA LEU A 91 0.30 6.99 10.09
C LEU A 91 1.43 6.87 9.07
N PRO A 92 2.41 5.96 9.26
CA PRO A 92 3.38 5.66 8.22
C PRO A 92 2.69 5.03 7.00
N GLY A 93 3.18 5.32 5.81
CA GLY A 93 2.69 4.73 4.57
C GLY A 93 3.84 4.41 3.64
N ARG A 94 3.70 3.34 2.84
CA ARG A 94 4.65 3.02 1.77
C ARG A 94 4.13 3.58 0.45
N ALA A 95 4.97 4.35 -0.24
CA ALA A 95 4.61 5.00 -1.50
C ALA A 95 5.78 4.96 -2.49
N VAL A 96 5.46 5.08 -3.77
CA VAL A 96 6.46 5.31 -4.82
C VAL A 96 7.06 6.71 -4.62
N ASP A 97 8.39 6.84 -4.74
CA ASP A 97 9.12 8.10 -4.55
C ASP A 97 8.85 9.07 -5.71
N SER A 98 7.68 9.72 -5.67
CA SER A 98 7.23 10.66 -6.69
C SER A 98 7.87 12.05 -6.54
N PRO A 99 7.86 12.90 -7.59
CA PRO A 99 8.35 14.28 -7.51
C PRO A 99 7.68 15.10 -6.40
N LEU A 100 6.42 14.82 -6.07
CA LEU A 100 5.75 15.43 -4.91
C LEU A 100 6.53 15.17 -3.62
N LEU A 101 6.88 13.91 -3.34
CA LEU A 101 7.58 13.54 -2.10
C LEU A 101 8.98 14.13 -2.05
N GLN A 102 9.71 14.10 -3.16
CA GLN A 102 11.03 14.71 -3.29
C GLN A 102 10.97 16.23 -3.06
N ARG A 103 9.91 16.87 -3.56
CA ARG A 103 9.68 18.31 -3.34
C ARG A 103 9.35 18.60 -1.87
N VAL A 104 8.54 17.77 -1.21
CA VAL A 104 8.26 17.88 0.23
C VAL A 104 9.54 17.77 1.06
N ASP A 105 10.44 16.85 0.70
CA ASP A 105 11.73 16.70 1.40
C ASP A 105 12.61 17.95 1.22
N ARG A 106 12.67 18.52 0.03
CA ARG A 106 13.49 19.69 -0.29
C ARG A 106 12.94 20.99 0.32
N GLU A 107 11.62 21.17 0.25
CA GLU A 107 10.96 22.43 0.66
C GLU A 107 10.40 22.37 2.08
N GLY A 108 10.38 21.18 2.69
CA GLY A 108 9.82 20.92 4.01
C GLY A 108 8.29 20.91 4.05
N ARG A 109 7.65 21.74 3.24
CA ARG A 109 6.20 21.90 3.19
C ARG A 109 5.71 22.43 1.86
N ILE A 110 4.60 21.85 1.37
CA ILE A 110 3.82 22.37 0.23
C ILE A 110 2.45 22.78 0.77
N ALA A 111 2.22 24.09 0.88
CA ALA A 111 0.95 24.59 1.42
C ALA A 111 -0.25 24.14 0.56
N PRO A 112 -1.35 23.70 1.18
CA PRO A 112 -2.57 23.37 0.44
C PRO A 112 -3.09 24.60 -0.34
N LYS A 113 -3.31 24.47 -1.64
CA LYS A 113 -3.87 25.56 -2.46
C LYS A 113 -5.33 25.85 -2.10
N ARG A 114 -6.09 24.82 -1.71
CA ARG A 114 -7.51 24.92 -1.35
C ARG A 114 -7.86 23.83 -0.35
N CYS A 115 -8.06 24.22 0.92
CA CYS A 115 -8.52 23.29 1.95
C CYS A 115 -10.05 23.04 1.83
N ARG A 116 -10.47 21.77 2.01
CA ARG A 116 -11.86 21.33 2.02
C ARG A 116 -12.34 20.93 3.40
N ASN A 117 -11.50 21.06 4.45
CA ASN A 117 -11.77 20.61 5.82
C ASN A 117 -12.25 19.14 5.87
N CYS A 118 -11.63 18.28 5.08
CA CYS A 118 -12.06 16.89 4.88
C CYS A 118 -11.60 15.95 6.00
N ILE A 119 -10.62 16.32 6.81
CA ILE A 119 -10.06 15.53 7.90
C ILE A 119 -10.01 16.39 9.15
N GLN A 120 -10.72 15.96 10.20
CA GLN A 120 -10.88 16.73 11.45
C GLN A 120 -9.53 17.01 12.16
N SER A 121 -8.62 16.04 12.16
CA SER A 121 -7.30 16.16 12.80
C SER A 121 -6.25 16.88 11.94
N CYS A 122 -6.59 17.29 10.72
CA CYS A 122 -5.65 17.97 9.81
C CYS A 122 -5.65 19.49 10.07
N ASP A 123 -4.48 20.02 10.35
CA ASP A 123 -4.24 21.47 10.38
C ASP A 123 -3.62 21.93 9.05
N PRO A 124 -4.36 22.67 8.19
CA PRO A 124 -3.87 23.14 6.91
C PRO A 124 -2.69 24.10 7.03
N SER A 125 -2.48 24.73 8.20
CA SER A 125 -1.39 25.69 8.42
C SER A 125 -0.04 25.01 8.66
N SER A 126 -0.05 23.80 9.20
CA SER A 126 1.15 23.04 9.61
C SER A 126 1.41 21.75 8.82
N THR A 127 0.38 21.20 8.15
CA THR A 127 0.53 19.95 7.38
C THR A 127 1.59 20.08 6.29
N LYS A 128 2.39 19.03 6.09
CA LYS A 128 3.45 19.00 5.07
C LYS A 128 2.91 19.16 3.65
N TYR A 129 1.76 18.57 3.36
CA TYR A 129 1.01 18.69 2.10
C TYR A 129 -0.43 18.22 2.31
N CYS A 130 -1.31 18.52 1.37
CA CYS A 130 -2.70 18.03 1.42
C CYS A 130 -2.77 16.59 0.87
N ILE A 131 -2.97 15.61 1.74
CA ILE A 131 -3.04 14.20 1.35
C ILE A 131 -4.21 13.93 0.40
N SER A 132 -5.37 14.49 0.66
CA SER A 132 -6.56 14.27 -0.19
C SER A 132 -6.33 14.80 -1.60
N GLN A 133 -5.70 15.98 -1.73
CA GLN A 133 -5.34 16.53 -3.04
C GLN A 133 -4.31 15.64 -3.74
N ALA A 134 -3.27 15.20 -3.04
CA ALA A 134 -2.23 14.34 -3.61
C ALA A 134 -2.78 12.99 -4.09
N LEU A 135 -3.72 12.39 -3.36
CA LEU A 135 -4.39 11.14 -3.77
C LEU A 135 -5.29 11.35 -5.01
N ILE A 136 -6.01 12.47 -5.06
CA ILE A 136 -6.83 12.83 -6.24
C ILE A 136 -5.94 13.05 -7.47
N GLN A 137 -4.81 13.74 -7.30
CA GLN A 137 -3.85 13.94 -8.39
C GLN A 137 -3.26 12.60 -8.88
N ALA A 138 -2.92 11.69 -7.96
CA ALA A 138 -2.47 10.36 -8.33
C ALA A 138 -3.55 9.59 -9.11
N PHE A 139 -4.80 9.60 -8.64
CA PHE A 139 -5.93 8.94 -9.31
C PHE A 139 -6.08 9.41 -10.77
N HIS A 140 -5.88 10.69 -11.02
CA HIS A 140 -5.90 11.28 -12.36
C HIS A 140 -4.56 11.12 -13.13
N GLY A 141 -3.57 10.44 -12.56
CA GLY A 141 -2.29 10.16 -13.20
C GLY A 141 -1.29 11.31 -13.22
N ASN A 142 -1.49 12.33 -12.41
CA ASN A 142 -0.55 13.42 -12.32
C ASN A 142 0.69 12.99 -11.52
N TRP A 143 1.75 12.58 -12.21
CA TRP A 143 3.00 12.13 -11.60
C TRP A 143 3.68 13.18 -10.71
N GLU A 144 3.63 14.45 -11.12
CA GLU A 144 4.32 15.56 -10.45
C GLU A 144 3.70 15.93 -9.09
N GLU A 145 2.38 15.78 -8.96
CA GLU A 145 1.61 16.20 -7.78
C GLU A 145 0.96 15.03 -7.04
N GLY A 146 1.13 13.80 -7.55
CA GLY A 146 0.45 12.62 -7.07
C GLY A 146 1.19 11.91 -5.93
N LEU A 147 0.42 11.34 -4.99
CA LEU A 147 0.90 10.39 -3.98
C LEU A 147 0.41 8.98 -4.35
N PHE A 148 1.35 8.11 -4.71
CA PHE A 148 1.09 6.76 -5.18
C PHE A 148 1.43 5.75 -4.09
N PHE A 149 0.45 5.34 -3.29
CA PHE A 149 0.64 4.28 -2.32
C PHE A 149 0.80 2.91 -2.99
N SER A 150 1.66 2.08 -2.43
CA SER A 150 1.93 0.74 -2.95
C SER A 150 2.40 -0.21 -1.85
N GLY A 151 2.14 -1.50 -2.03
CA GLY A 151 2.73 -2.57 -1.24
C GLY A 151 4.19 -2.83 -1.58
N ALA A 152 4.91 -3.54 -0.70
CA ALA A 152 6.32 -3.87 -0.87
C ALA A 152 6.61 -4.66 -2.16
N ASN A 153 5.71 -5.57 -2.52
CA ASN A 153 5.85 -6.48 -3.65
C ASN A 153 5.48 -5.87 -5.03
N VAL A 154 5.42 -4.54 -5.15
CA VAL A 154 5.04 -3.87 -6.41
C VAL A 154 5.89 -4.33 -7.60
N GLY A 155 7.18 -4.52 -7.40
CA GLY A 155 8.10 -4.98 -8.46
C GLY A 155 7.81 -6.38 -9.03
N ARG A 156 6.89 -7.14 -8.41
CA ARG A 156 6.40 -8.42 -8.93
C ARG A 156 5.23 -8.25 -9.92
N ILE A 157 4.64 -7.05 -10.04
CA ILE A 157 3.55 -6.74 -10.96
C ILE A 157 4.16 -6.39 -12.33
N ASN A 158 4.07 -7.29 -13.30
CA ASN A 158 4.74 -7.14 -14.59
C ASN A 158 3.78 -6.83 -15.75
N GLU A 159 2.47 -7.03 -15.55
CA GLU A 159 1.46 -6.87 -16.60
C GLU A 159 0.09 -6.48 -16.02
N MET A 160 -0.76 -5.99 -16.89
CA MET A 160 -2.18 -5.79 -16.61
C MET A 160 -2.89 -7.14 -16.67
N THR A 161 -3.88 -7.30 -15.77
CA THR A 161 -4.74 -8.48 -15.74
C THR A 161 -6.20 -8.05 -15.55
N THR A 162 -7.11 -9.00 -15.52
CA THR A 162 -8.50 -8.76 -15.10
C THR A 162 -8.70 -9.16 -13.63
N VAL A 163 -9.69 -8.55 -12.96
CA VAL A 163 -10.07 -8.96 -11.60
C VAL A 163 -10.42 -10.46 -11.57
N LYS A 164 -11.06 -10.95 -12.64
CA LYS A 164 -11.42 -12.38 -12.74
C LYS A 164 -10.19 -13.28 -12.72
N GLU A 165 -9.21 -13.02 -13.58
CA GLU A 165 -7.97 -13.82 -13.67
C GLU A 165 -7.20 -13.78 -12.36
N LEU A 166 -7.05 -12.57 -11.78
CA LEU A 166 -6.39 -12.39 -10.50
C LEU A 166 -7.10 -13.16 -9.38
N MET A 167 -8.43 -13.11 -9.31
CA MET A 167 -9.19 -13.86 -8.31
C MET A 167 -9.13 -15.37 -8.53
N ASP A 168 -9.11 -15.83 -9.78
CA ASP A 168 -8.98 -17.26 -10.09
C ASP A 168 -7.60 -17.80 -9.68
N GLU A 169 -6.53 -17.00 -9.82
CA GLU A 169 -5.20 -17.31 -9.31
C GLU A 169 -5.19 -17.33 -7.77
N LEU A 170 -5.64 -16.26 -7.12
CA LEU A 170 -5.56 -16.11 -5.66
C LEU A 170 -6.37 -17.18 -4.91
N LYS A 171 -7.52 -17.60 -5.44
CA LYS A 171 -8.35 -18.66 -4.85
C LYS A 171 -7.64 -20.01 -4.77
N GLN A 172 -6.63 -20.24 -5.59
CA GLN A 172 -5.85 -21.49 -5.52
C GLN A 172 -5.04 -21.59 -4.22
N GLY A 173 -4.72 -20.45 -3.59
CA GLY A 173 -4.04 -20.42 -2.29
C GLY A 173 -4.87 -20.94 -1.12
N PHE A 174 -6.20 -20.97 -1.24
CA PHE A 174 -7.11 -21.50 -0.22
C PHE A 174 -7.57 -22.94 -0.48
N ARG A 175 -7.14 -23.57 -1.58
CA ARG A 175 -7.45 -24.96 -1.86
C ARG A 175 -6.46 -25.85 -1.10
N PRO A 176 -6.94 -26.86 -0.36
CA PRO A 176 -6.05 -27.90 0.15
C PRO A 176 -5.40 -28.61 -1.03
N GLU A 177 -4.13 -28.97 -0.88
CA GLU A 177 -3.41 -29.82 -1.84
C GLU A 177 -4.03 -31.21 -1.94
#